data_c5635e9ba5c03272a9b4a7f8d41d9982
#
_entry.id   c5635e9ba5c03272a9b4a7f8d41d9982
#
_cell.length_a   1.000
_cell.length_b   1.000
_cell.length_c   1.000
_cell.angle_alpha   90.00
_cell.angle_beta   90.00
_cell.angle_gamma   90.00
#
_symmetry.space_group_name_H-M   'P 1'
#
loop_
_entity.id
_entity.type
_entity.pdbx_description
1 polymer ?
#
loop_
_entity_poly.entity_id
_entity_poly.type
_entity_poly.pdbx_seq_one_letter_code
_entity_poly.pdbx_strand_id
1 'polypeptide(L)'
;MTIRMDEGAAELLDTLHRAGYAAYVVGGCVRDSLLGLTPHDWDLCTSALPQQVMELFGAQRCIPTGLQHGTVTVKQSGALYEITTFRTEGTYTDGRHPDEVHFVPDVREDLARRDFTINAMAYNEKEGLVDPFGGQADLQSGIVRAVGVPRQRFTEDALRILRLYRFAARFGFAIDPPTAQAAQELCAHLDCVSVERIEEELAKLLSAPAPAAYLDEKILGVVLPELSPEALAAAKPVVDACPAGAENLPIRLAALLLSLGEDGIRRTLKRLRCSNALIEEAAVLVREARGCDGSFLFGHEFELRHPADASCFEQHSHPAGRCPNSNSLFPPQAAVVAVAGHSIARPIAFGNRVPPQRTVLGETPGTPNTTLTVQAKRLLGRYELPTIQRLTALCSARHPEQTGAFAALRAEAERLTAENACCRVSQLAVNGRDLMAAGVRPGPGLRQVLNALLEAVITGQTPNEKDALLAAAAQFSAS
;
A
#
# COMPACT_ATOMS: atom_id res chain seq x y z
N MET A 1 -13.87 -12.49 -30.95
CA MET A 1 -14.02 -12.25 -29.49
C MET A 1 -14.71 -10.91 -29.34
N THR A 2 -15.77 -10.82 -28.54
CA THR A 2 -16.54 -9.58 -28.36
C THR A 2 -16.30 -9.06 -26.95
N ILE A 3 -15.83 -7.82 -26.82
CA ILE A 3 -15.70 -7.13 -25.54
C ILE A 3 -17.03 -6.44 -25.25
N ARG A 4 -17.62 -6.71 -24.10
CA ARG A 4 -18.81 -6.00 -23.64
C ARG A 4 -18.37 -4.64 -23.09
N MET A 5 -18.60 -3.61 -23.87
CA MET A 5 -18.28 -2.23 -23.48
C MET A 5 -19.35 -1.67 -22.54
N ASP A 6 -18.96 -0.66 -21.78
CA ASP A 6 -19.87 0.23 -21.07
C ASP A 6 -20.75 0.98 -22.07
N GLU A 7 -22.02 1.22 -21.70
CA GLU A 7 -22.99 1.85 -22.58
C GLU A 7 -22.56 3.26 -23.01
N GLY A 8 -22.02 4.06 -22.10
CA GLY A 8 -21.55 5.41 -22.42
C GLY A 8 -20.34 5.39 -23.35
N ALA A 9 -19.40 4.46 -23.20
CA ALA A 9 -18.27 4.29 -24.11
C ALA A 9 -18.74 3.86 -25.50
N ALA A 10 -19.70 2.93 -25.59
CA ALA A 10 -20.28 2.49 -26.85
C ALA A 10 -21.00 3.62 -27.62
N GLU A 11 -21.78 4.44 -26.92
CA GLU A 11 -22.45 5.62 -27.50
C GLU A 11 -21.46 6.67 -28.02
N LEU A 12 -20.37 6.91 -27.28
CA LEU A 12 -19.32 7.84 -27.69
C LEU A 12 -18.60 7.35 -28.95
N LEU A 13 -18.25 6.04 -29.01
CA LEU A 13 -17.66 5.43 -30.19
C LEU A 13 -18.57 5.52 -31.41
N ASP A 14 -19.85 5.20 -31.24
CA ASP A 14 -20.83 5.25 -32.34
C ASP A 14 -20.99 6.68 -32.87
N THR A 15 -20.98 7.69 -31.97
CA THR A 15 -21.04 9.09 -32.37
C THR A 15 -19.82 9.51 -33.19
N LEU A 16 -18.60 9.14 -32.76
CA LEU A 16 -17.36 9.38 -33.50
C LEU A 16 -17.36 8.69 -34.85
N HIS A 17 -17.79 7.43 -34.91
CA HIS A 17 -17.87 6.66 -36.16
C HIS A 17 -18.88 7.24 -37.14
N ARG A 18 -20.06 7.73 -36.68
CA ARG A 18 -21.05 8.39 -37.56
C ARG A 18 -20.53 9.69 -38.14
N ALA A 19 -19.65 10.39 -37.38
CA ALA A 19 -18.97 11.60 -37.85
C ALA A 19 -17.80 11.31 -38.82
N GLY A 20 -17.51 10.03 -39.09
CA GLY A 20 -16.46 9.61 -40.03
C GLY A 20 -15.07 9.44 -39.41
N TYR A 21 -14.95 9.50 -38.10
CA TYR A 21 -13.68 9.32 -37.38
C TYR A 21 -13.46 7.85 -36.99
N ALA A 22 -12.22 7.38 -37.09
CA ALA A 22 -11.81 6.12 -36.48
C ALA A 22 -11.77 6.32 -34.95
N ALA A 23 -12.34 5.37 -34.20
CA ALA A 23 -12.35 5.43 -32.74
C ALA A 23 -12.39 4.04 -32.11
N TYR A 24 -11.75 3.90 -30.96
CA TYR A 24 -11.62 2.65 -30.21
C TYR A 24 -11.63 2.90 -28.70
N VAL A 25 -12.06 1.92 -27.93
CA VAL A 25 -11.65 1.82 -26.51
C VAL A 25 -10.22 1.28 -26.45
N VAL A 26 -9.39 1.68 -25.46
CA VAL A 26 -7.95 1.43 -25.52
C VAL A 26 -7.32 1.21 -24.15
N GLY A 27 -6.28 0.40 -24.10
CA GLY A 27 -5.44 0.30 -22.89
C GLY A 27 -6.04 -0.57 -21.79
N GLY A 28 -6.20 0.03 -20.61
CA GLY A 28 -6.61 -0.68 -19.38
C GLY A 28 -7.93 -1.41 -19.49
N CYS A 29 -8.94 -0.79 -20.07
CA CYS A 29 -10.27 -1.38 -20.22
C CYS A 29 -10.25 -2.60 -21.17
N VAL A 30 -9.49 -2.55 -22.27
CA VAL A 30 -9.33 -3.68 -23.19
C VAL A 30 -8.63 -4.83 -22.49
N ARG A 31 -7.52 -4.58 -21.81
CA ARG A 31 -6.77 -5.57 -21.04
C ARG A 31 -7.66 -6.23 -19.97
N ASP A 32 -8.31 -5.44 -19.12
CA ASP A 32 -9.12 -5.95 -18.02
C ASP A 32 -10.31 -6.76 -18.54
N SER A 33 -10.97 -6.32 -19.64
CA SER A 33 -12.02 -7.09 -20.32
C SER A 33 -11.51 -8.44 -20.85
N LEU A 34 -10.30 -8.48 -21.43
CA LEU A 34 -9.69 -9.71 -21.93
C LEU A 34 -9.34 -10.70 -20.82
N LEU A 35 -9.05 -10.19 -19.62
CA LEU A 35 -8.82 -10.97 -18.39
C LEU A 35 -10.14 -11.38 -17.69
N GLY A 36 -11.31 -10.97 -18.21
CA GLY A 36 -12.60 -11.23 -17.57
C GLY A 36 -12.85 -10.37 -16.31
N LEU A 37 -12.08 -9.31 -16.14
CA LEU A 37 -12.25 -8.33 -15.07
C LEU A 37 -13.20 -7.22 -15.54
N THR A 38 -13.90 -6.59 -14.59
CA THR A 38 -14.70 -5.40 -14.88
C THR A 38 -13.81 -4.17 -14.91
N PRO A 39 -13.68 -3.46 -16.06
CA PRO A 39 -12.94 -2.21 -16.11
C PRO A 39 -13.58 -1.14 -15.21
N HIS A 40 -12.74 -0.36 -14.54
CA HIS A 40 -13.20 0.80 -13.76
C HIS A 40 -13.39 2.03 -14.64
N ASP A 41 -12.46 2.26 -15.57
CA ASP A 41 -12.43 3.41 -16.46
C ASP A 41 -12.39 2.94 -17.92
N TRP A 42 -13.04 3.69 -18.80
CA TRP A 42 -13.06 3.43 -20.22
C TRP A 42 -12.41 4.59 -20.97
N ASP A 43 -11.15 4.39 -21.37
CA ASP A 43 -10.41 5.34 -22.19
C ASP A 43 -10.70 5.10 -23.65
N LEU A 44 -10.92 6.18 -24.42
CA LEU A 44 -11.13 6.14 -25.85
C LEU A 44 -9.96 6.81 -26.58
N CYS A 45 -9.68 6.33 -27.77
CA CYS A 45 -8.79 7.03 -28.68
C CYS A 45 -9.45 7.18 -30.08
N THR A 46 -9.11 8.27 -30.81
CA THR A 46 -9.78 8.62 -32.07
C THR A 46 -8.84 9.35 -33.03
N SER A 47 -9.16 9.30 -34.34
CA SER A 47 -8.55 10.14 -35.34
C SER A 47 -9.04 11.59 -35.34
N ALA A 48 -10.12 11.90 -34.60
CA ALA A 48 -10.63 13.27 -34.47
C ALA A 48 -9.66 14.13 -33.66
N LEU A 49 -9.38 15.35 -34.11
CA LEU A 49 -8.61 16.34 -33.37
C LEU A 49 -9.41 16.82 -32.13
N PRO A 50 -8.73 17.34 -31.08
CA PRO A 50 -9.41 17.76 -29.85
C PRO A 50 -10.53 18.76 -30.10
N GLN A 51 -10.36 19.71 -31.02
CA GLN A 51 -11.36 20.68 -31.42
C GLN A 51 -12.58 20.02 -32.06
N GLN A 52 -12.35 19.03 -32.91
CA GLN A 52 -13.43 18.27 -33.58
C GLN A 52 -14.21 17.43 -32.55
N VAL A 53 -13.53 16.86 -31.55
CA VAL A 53 -14.19 16.18 -30.42
C VAL A 53 -15.09 17.16 -29.66
N MET A 54 -14.58 18.35 -29.34
CA MET A 54 -15.34 19.40 -28.62
C MET A 54 -16.53 19.92 -29.42
N GLU A 55 -16.40 20.06 -30.75
CA GLU A 55 -17.49 20.44 -31.63
C GLU A 55 -18.57 19.34 -31.71
N LEU A 56 -18.14 18.09 -31.84
CA LEU A 56 -19.05 16.93 -31.97
C LEU A 56 -19.90 16.70 -30.72
N PHE A 57 -19.29 16.77 -29.54
CA PHE A 57 -19.97 16.51 -28.27
C PHE A 57 -20.53 17.75 -27.59
N GLY A 58 -20.15 18.94 -28.07
CA GLY A 58 -20.55 20.24 -27.53
C GLY A 58 -19.74 20.66 -26.30
N ALA A 59 -19.35 21.94 -26.27
CA ALA A 59 -18.47 22.50 -25.23
C ALA A 59 -18.98 22.32 -23.79
N GLN A 60 -20.28 22.24 -23.58
CA GLN A 60 -20.89 22.07 -22.25
C GLN A 60 -20.66 20.66 -21.66
N ARG A 61 -20.39 19.67 -22.51
CA ARG A 61 -20.11 18.29 -22.11
C ARG A 61 -18.63 17.97 -22.08
N CYS A 62 -17.79 18.85 -22.60
CA CYS A 62 -16.36 18.67 -22.75
C CYS A 62 -15.59 19.46 -21.70
N ILE A 63 -14.61 18.81 -21.08
CA ILE A 63 -13.64 19.43 -20.18
C ILE A 63 -12.28 19.35 -20.87
N PRO A 64 -11.63 20.46 -21.18
CA PRO A 64 -10.36 20.49 -21.91
C PRO A 64 -9.18 20.17 -21.00
N THR A 65 -9.15 19.00 -20.39
CA THR A 65 -8.19 18.57 -19.36
C THR A 65 -6.76 18.40 -19.85
N GLY A 66 -6.55 18.21 -21.16
CA GLY A 66 -5.23 17.94 -21.72
C GLY A 66 -5.12 18.28 -23.21
N LEU A 67 -5.67 19.41 -23.66
CA LEU A 67 -5.69 19.81 -25.08
C LEU A 67 -4.32 19.78 -25.75
N GLN A 68 -3.30 20.27 -25.05
CA GLN A 68 -1.91 20.26 -25.54
C GLN A 68 -1.37 18.84 -25.78
N HIS A 69 -1.97 17.84 -25.12
CA HIS A 69 -1.62 16.42 -25.28
C HIS A 69 -2.67 15.64 -26.08
N GLY A 70 -3.65 16.32 -26.66
CA GLY A 70 -4.68 15.71 -27.48
C GLY A 70 -5.84 15.06 -26.73
N THR A 71 -5.99 15.30 -25.42
CA THR A 71 -7.03 14.66 -24.58
C THR A 71 -8.15 15.64 -24.25
N VAL A 72 -9.39 15.18 -24.40
CA VAL A 72 -10.62 15.85 -23.99
C VAL A 72 -11.42 14.89 -23.13
N THR A 73 -11.83 15.33 -21.93
CA THR A 73 -12.76 14.56 -21.10
C THR A 73 -14.19 14.90 -21.49
N VAL A 74 -14.99 13.90 -21.85
CA VAL A 74 -16.40 14.04 -22.24
C VAL A 74 -17.28 13.46 -21.15
N LYS A 75 -18.29 14.24 -20.75
CA LYS A 75 -19.33 13.78 -19.82
C LYS A 75 -20.46 13.09 -20.60
N GLN A 76 -20.67 11.79 -20.33
CA GLN A 76 -21.71 10.99 -20.93
C GLN A 76 -22.43 10.14 -19.86
N SER A 77 -23.74 10.12 -19.85
CA SER A 77 -24.57 9.27 -18.98
C SER A 77 -24.20 9.35 -17.48
N GLY A 78 -23.70 10.53 -17.01
CA GLY A 78 -23.28 10.75 -15.62
C GLY A 78 -21.86 10.34 -15.29
N ALA A 79 -21.13 9.71 -16.23
CA ALA A 79 -19.71 9.34 -16.11
C ALA A 79 -18.79 10.26 -16.95
N LEU A 80 -17.49 10.18 -16.70
CA LEU A 80 -16.45 10.92 -17.41
C LEU A 80 -15.63 9.95 -18.24
N TYR A 81 -15.38 10.28 -19.50
CA TYR A 81 -14.60 9.47 -20.44
C TYR A 81 -13.49 10.32 -21.04
N GLU A 82 -12.28 9.82 -21.01
CA GLU A 82 -11.15 10.46 -21.67
C GLU A 82 -11.10 10.02 -23.12
N ILE A 83 -11.15 11.00 -24.04
CA ILE A 83 -11.01 10.78 -25.48
C ILE A 83 -9.70 11.44 -25.92
N THR A 84 -8.74 10.62 -26.35
CA THR A 84 -7.43 11.09 -26.77
C THR A 84 -7.29 10.95 -28.30
N THR A 85 -6.87 12.01 -28.98
CA THR A 85 -6.50 11.95 -30.40
C THR A 85 -5.30 11.03 -30.59
N PHE A 86 -5.31 10.18 -31.64
CA PHE A 86 -4.15 9.36 -31.98
C PHE A 86 -2.93 10.24 -32.17
N ARG A 87 -1.83 9.85 -31.54
CA ARG A 87 -0.64 10.67 -31.54
C ARG A 87 0.65 9.85 -31.48
N THR A 88 1.68 10.40 -32.06
CA THR A 88 3.07 10.04 -31.76
C THR A 88 3.68 11.11 -30.87
N GLU A 89 4.71 10.75 -30.18
CA GLU A 89 5.39 11.60 -29.22
C GLU A 89 6.84 11.81 -29.69
N GLY A 90 7.31 13.06 -29.64
CA GLY A 90 8.68 13.43 -29.99
C GLY A 90 9.68 13.03 -28.91
N THR A 91 10.76 13.80 -28.80
CA THR A 91 11.75 13.64 -27.72
C THR A 91 11.17 14.01 -26.36
N TYR A 92 11.81 13.53 -25.32
CA TYR A 92 11.42 13.77 -23.92
C TYR A 92 12.58 14.42 -23.18
N THR A 93 12.69 15.74 -23.25
CA THR A 93 13.80 16.47 -22.62
C THR A 93 13.68 16.45 -21.10
N ASP A 94 12.47 16.47 -20.55
CA ASP A 94 12.22 16.43 -19.11
C ASP A 94 11.99 14.99 -18.55
N GLY A 95 12.10 13.96 -19.41
CA GLY A 95 11.86 12.55 -19.03
C GLY A 95 10.41 12.24 -18.63
N ARG A 96 9.44 13.10 -19.00
CA ARG A 96 8.02 12.94 -18.67
C ARG A 96 7.07 13.33 -19.79
N HIS A 97 7.22 14.55 -20.28
CA HIS A 97 6.34 15.09 -21.29
C HIS A 97 7.08 15.09 -22.64
N PRO A 98 6.41 14.64 -23.70
CA PRO A 98 6.98 14.80 -25.02
C PRO A 98 7.11 16.30 -25.33
N ASP A 99 8.26 16.71 -25.86
CA ASP A 99 8.51 18.08 -26.27
C ASP A 99 7.53 18.51 -27.37
N GLU A 100 7.15 17.56 -28.24
CA GLU A 100 6.19 17.74 -29.33
C GLU A 100 5.25 16.55 -29.42
N VAL A 101 3.99 16.83 -29.73
CA VAL A 101 2.93 15.83 -30.00
C VAL A 101 2.49 15.99 -31.44
N HIS A 102 2.59 14.91 -32.21
CA HIS A 102 2.11 14.88 -33.60
C HIS A 102 0.88 13.99 -33.70
N PHE A 103 -0.23 14.57 -34.13
CA PHE A 103 -1.46 13.82 -34.37
C PHE A 103 -1.32 12.96 -35.63
N VAL A 104 -1.74 11.71 -35.53
CA VAL A 104 -1.62 10.71 -36.60
C VAL A 104 -2.96 10.09 -36.91
N PRO A 105 -3.19 9.55 -38.14
CA PRO A 105 -4.45 8.96 -38.49
C PRO A 105 -4.59 7.46 -38.09
N ASP A 106 -3.47 6.78 -37.81
CA ASP A 106 -3.45 5.33 -37.55
C ASP A 106 -3.32 5.05 -36.05
N VAL A 107 -4.27 4.28 -35.53
CA VAL A 107 -4.27 3.82 -34.12
C VAL A 107 -3.01 3.02 -33.78
N ARG A 108 -2.41 2.31 -34.75
CA ARG A 108 -1.20 1.50 -34.50
C ARG A 108 -0.02 2.37 -34.08
N GLU A 109 0.08 3.58 -34.62
CA GLU A 109 1.11 4.55 -34.21
C GLU A 109 0.88 5.02 -32.77
N ASP A 110 -0.38 5.28 -32.35
CA ASP A 110 -0.72 5.61 -30.98
C ASP A 110 -0.41 4.46 -30.01
N LEU A 111 -0.67 3.22 -30.43
CA LEU A 111 -0.36 2.04 -29.62
C LEU A 111 1.15 1.83 -29.46
N ALA A 112 1.97 2.22 -30.45
CA ALA A 112 3.42 2.05 -30.43
C ALA A 112 4.15 2.87 -29.36
N ARG A 113 3.59 4.00 -28.90
CA ARG A 113 4.18 4.84 -27.83
C ARG A 113 3.86 4.37 -26.42
N ARG A 114 2.96 3.38 -26.28
CA ARG A 114 2.52 2.92 -24.95
C ARG A 114 3.59 2.12 -24.24
N ASP A 115 3.38 1.93 -22.93
CA ASP A 115 4.37 1.30 -22.03
C ASP A 115 4.56 -0.20 -22.30
N PHE A 116 3.47 -0.98 -22.20
CA PHE A 116 3.51 -2.43 -22.26
C PHE A 116 2.52 -2.99 -23.29
N THR A 117 2.86 -4.13 -23.88
CA THR A 117 2.04 -4.82 -24.91
C THR A 117 0.62 -5.06 -24.41
N ILE A 118 0.45 -5.47 -23.15
CA ILE A 118 -0.84 -5.71 -22.50
C ILE A 118 -1.71 -4.44 -22.37
N ASN A 119 -1.14 -3.24 -22.52
CA ASN A 119 -1.83 -1.95 -22.49
C ASN A 119 -1.86 -1.30 -23.90
N ALA A 120 -1.23 -1.92 -24.90
CA ALA A 120 -1.11 -1.42 -26.25
C ALA A 120 -2.09 -2.14 -27.21
N MET A 121 -3.32 -2.30 -26.76
CA MET A 121 -4.42 -2.91 -27.52
C MET A 121 -5.60 -1.95 -27.59
N ALA A 122 -6.30 -1.94 -28.71
CA ALA A 122 -7.50 -1.15 -28.93
C ALA A 122 -8.63 -2.05 -29.44
N TYR A 123 -9.87 -1.68 -29.20
CA TYR A 123 -11.03 -2.45 -29.64
C TYR A 123 -12.19 -1.55 -30.05
N ASN A 124 -12.85 -1.92 -31.13
CA ASN A 124 -14.21 -1.49 -31.44
C ASN A 124 -15.01 -2.65 -32.07
N GLU A 125 -16.32 -2.52 -32.17
CA GLU A 125 -17.17 -3.60 -32.72
C GLU A 125 -17.02 -3.80 -34.22
N LYS A 126 -16.57 -2.77 -34.95
CA LYS A 126 -16.48 -2.82 -36.44
C LYS A 126 -15.24 -3.58 -36.91
N GLU A 127 -14.10 -3.34 -36.22
CA GLU A 127 -12.81 -3.90 -36.62
C GLU A 127 -12.32 -5.02 -35.69
N GLY A 128 -12.97 -5.14 -34.53
CA GLY A 128 -12.54 -6.08 -33.49
C GLY A 128 -11.31 -5.59 -32.72
N LEU A 129 -10.49 -6.52 -32.29
CA LEU A 129 -9.26 -6.25 -31.53
C LEU A 129 -8.12 -5.84 -32.45
N VAL A 130 -7.54 -4.68 -32.19
CA VAL A 130 -6.31 -4.18 -32.82
C VAL A 130 -5.17 -4.41 -31.85
N ASP A 131 -4.29 -5.37 -32.13
CA ASP A 131 -3.18 -5.80 -31.27
C ASP A 131 -1.89 -5.96 -32.09
N PRO A 132 -1.22 -4.86 -32.46
CA PRO A 132 -0.02 -4.93 -33.31
C PRO A 132 1.23 -5.43 -32.58
N PHE A 133 1.21 -5.51 -31.24
CA PHE A 133 2.37 -5.85 -30.41
C PHE A 133 2.23 -7.17 -29.65
N GLY A 134 1.16 -7.95 -29.90
CA GLY A 134 0.96 -9.26 -29.31
C GLY A 134 0.54 -9.23 -27.83
N GLY A 135 -0.13 -8.15 -27.40
CA GLY A 135 -0.60 -7.98 -26.02
C GLY A 135 -1.54 -9.08 -25.55
N GLN A 136 -2.42 -9.59 -26.45
CA GLN A 136 -3.30 -10.72 -26.13
C GLN A 136 -2.51 -12.00 -25.84
N ALA A 137 -1.46 -12.28 -26.59
CA ALA A 137 -0.59 -13.44 -26.37
C ALA A 137 0.18 -13.31 -25.05
N ASP A 138 0.69 -12.11 -24.76
CA ASP A 138 1.38 -11.83 -23.50
C ASP A 138 0.42 -11.95 -22.29
N LEU A 139 -0.85 -11.50 -22.41
CA LEU A 139 -1.88 -11.72 -21.39
C LEU A 139 -2.15 -13.20 -21.14
N GLN A 140 -2.28 -13.99 -22.18
CA GLN A 140 -2.51 -15.44 -22.07
C GLN A 140 -1.32 -16.16 -21.47
N SER A 141 -0.09 -15.67 -21.72
CA SER A 141 1.16 -16.23 -21.19
C SER A 141 1.51 -15.72 -19.81
N GLY A 142 0.78 -14.72 -19.28
CA GLY A 142 1.09 -14.09 -18.00
C GLY A 142 2.42 -13.33 -18.04
N ILE A 143 2.68 -12.53 -19.07
CA ILE A 143 3.93 -11.80 -19.27
C ILE A 143 3.66 -10.30 -19.35
N VAL A 144 4.49 -9.49 -18.68
CA VAL A 144 4.58 -8.04 -18.88
C VAL A 144 5.81 -7.73 -19.73
N ARG A 145 5.59 -7.22 -20.94
CA ARG A 145 6.62 -6.88 -21.93
C ARG A 145 6.46 -5.43 -22.38
N ALA A 146 7.58 -4.71 -22.48
CA ALA A 146 7.58 -3.35 -23.05
C ALA A 146 7.24 -3.37 -24.56
N VAL A 147 6.56 -2.34 -25.03
CA VAL A 147 6.29 -2.15 -26.46
C VAL A 147 7.58 -1.80 -27.18
N GLY A 148 7.91 -2.53 -28.25
CA GLY A 148 9.10 -2.24 -29.06
C GLY A 148 10.42 -2.47 -28.33
N VAL A 149 11.24 -1.42 -28.22
CA VAL A 149 12.58 -1.51 -27.58
C VAL A 149 12.48 -1.04 -26.12
N PRO A 150 12.68 -1.94 -25.12
CA PRO A 150 12.50 -1.62 -23.71
C PRO A 150 13.35 -0.42 -23.23
N ARG A 151 14.63 -0.35 -23.65
CA ARG A 151 15.53 0.77 -23.29
C ARG A 151 14.96 2.11 -23.74
N GLN A 152 14.40 2.16 -24.93
CA GLN A 152 13.78 3.40 -25.46
C GLN A 152 12.58 3.78 -24.59
N ARG A 153 11.69 2.84 -24.30
CA ARG A 153 10.48 3.09 -23.47
C ARG A 153 10.81 3.62 -22.07
N PHE A 154 11.87 3.11 -21.45
CA PHE A 154 12.29 3.56 -20.12
C PHE A 154 13.12 4.86 -20.15
N THR A 155 13.77 5.16 -21.25
CA THR A 155 14.44 6.47 -21.44
C THR A 155 13.41 7.60 -21.66
N GLU A 156 12.30 7.32 -22.35
CA GLU A 156 11.21 8.29 -22.55
C GLU A 156 10.52 8.66 -21.24
N ASP A 157 10.19 7.70 -20.40
CA ASP A 157 9.60 7.92 -19.07
C ASP A 157 10.09 6.82 -18.12
N ALA A 158 11.01 7.19 -17.25
CA ALA A 158 11.60 6.27 -16.28
C ALA A 158 10.57 5.70 -15.28
N LEU A 159 9.43 6.38 -15.05
CA LEU A 159 8.36 5.84 -14.21
C LEU A 159 7.81 4.51 -14.75
N ARG A 160 7.92 4.27 -16.05
CA ARG A 160 7.52 2.98 -16.64
C ARG A 160 8.26 1.79 -16.01
N ILE A 161 9.43 2.02 -15.41
CA ILE A 161 10.15 0.99 -14.63
C ILE A 161 9.33 0.57 -13.40
N LEU A 162 8.85 1.50 -12.58
CA LEU A 162 7.97 1.16 -11.45
C LEU A 162 6.64 0.58 -11.90
N ARG A 163 6.09 1.12 -13.00
CA ARG A 163 4.85 0.58 -13.60
C ARG A 163 5.01 -0.88 -14.03
N LEU A 164 6.20 -1.29 -14.54
CA LEU A 164 6.51 -2.67 -14.89
C LEU A 164 6.30 -3.60 -13.69
N TYR A 165 6.95 -3.29 -12.57
CA TYR A 165 6.86 -4.09 -11.35
C TYR A 165 5.44 -4.06 -10.76
N ARG A 166 4.78 -2.92 -10.81
CA ARG A 166 3.38 -2.79 -10.38
C ARG A 166 2.43 -3.66 -11.20
N PHE A 167 2.51 -3.64 -12.53
CA PHE A 167 1.64 -4.49 -13.36
C PHE A 167 1.95 -5.97 -13.15
N ALA A 168 3.22 -6.34 -13.08
CA ALA A 168 3.63 -7.70 -12.78
C ALA A 168 3.05 -8.17 -11.43
N ALA A 169 3.13 -7.35 -10.37
CA ALA A 169 2.57 -7.64 -9.07
C ALA A 169 1.04 -7.70 -9.07
N ARG A 170 0.37 -6.74 -9.75
CA ARG A 170 -1.10 -6.69 -9.82
C ARG A 170 -1.70 -7.96 -10.41
N PHE A 171 -1.08 -8.52 -11.44
CA PHE A 171 -1.60 -9.67 -12.17
C PHE A 171 -0.91 -10.99 -11.83
N GLY A 172 0.16 -10.97 -11.04
CA GLY A 172 0.98 -12.15 -10.78
C GLY A 172 1.75 -12.62 -12.03
N PHE A 173 2.09 -11.71 -12.94
CA PHE A 173 2.72 -12.02 -14.23
C PHE A 173 4.24 -12.02 -14.12
N ALA A 174 4.89 -12.84 -14.97
CA ALA A 174 6.33 -12.78 -15.16
C ALA A 174 6.72 -11.51 -15.94
N ILE A 175 7.92 -11.01 -15.71
CA ILE A 175 8.48 -9.91 -16.49
C ILE A 175 9.31 -10.51 -17.63
N ASP A 176 9.10 -10.04 -18.86
CA ASP A 176 9.92 -10.39 -20.01
C ASP A 176 11.40 -10.11 -19.77
N PRO A 177 12.33 -11.07 -20.00
CA PRO A 177 13.74 -10.92 -19.61
C PRO A 177 14.43 -9.70 -20.23
N PRO A 178 14.33 -9.38 -21.53
CA PRO A 178 14.88 -8.14 -22.09
C PRO A 178 14.32 -6.88 -21.44
N THR A 179 13.01 -6.90 -21.08
CA THR A 179 12.36 -5.78 -20.39
C THR A 179 12.88 -5.61 -18.97
N ALA A 180 13.04 -6.70 -18.22
CA ALA A 180 13.62 -6.69 -16.87
C ALA A 180 15.07 -6.17 -16.89
N GLN A 181 15.88 -6.64 -17.84
CA GLN A 181 17.27 -6.20 -17.99
C GLN A 181 17.35 -4.68 -18.23
N ALA A 182 16.55 -4.15 -19.17
CA ALA A 182 16.52 -2.72 -19.44
C ALA A 182 16.06 -1.89 -18.22
N ALA A 183 15.09 -2.39 -17.44
CA ALA A 183 14.65 -1.74 -16.22
C ALA A 183 15.78 -1.65 -15.18
N GLN A 184 16.56 -2.72 -15.02
CA GLN A 184 17.71 -2.76 -14.11
C GLN A 184 18.85 -1.84 -14.56
N GLU A 185 19.11 -1.76 -15.86
CA GLU A 185 20.16 -0.90 -16.42
C GLU A 185 19.83 0.60 -16.29
N LEU A 186 18.55 0.96 -16.36
CA LEU A 186 18.08 2.33 -16.38
C LEU A 186 17.43 2.81 -15.07
N CYS A 187 17.44 1.98 -14.02
CA CYS A 187 16.76 2.32 -12.75
C CYS A 187 17.23 3.65 -12.12
N ALA A 188 18.48 4.05 -12.32
CA ALA A 188 18.99 5.33 -11.83
C ALA A 188 18.22 6.54 -12.36
N HIS A 189 17.58 6.43 -13.54
CA HIS A 189 16.76 7.51 -14.10
C HIS A 189 15.49 7.78 -13.27
N LEU A 190 15.11 6.89 -12.35
CA LEU A 190 14.02 7.15 -11.41
C LEU A 190 14.29 8.35 -10.50
N ASP A 191 15.55 8.75 -10.30
CA ASP A 191 15.91 9.97 -9.56
C ASP A 191 15.38 11.26 -10.24
N CYS A 192 15.12 11.21 -11.56
CA CYS A 192 14.56 12.33 -12.31
C CYS A 192 13.02 12.39 -12.26
N VAL A 193 12.37 11.35 -11.71
CA VAL A 193 10.90 11.29 -11.62
C VAL A 193 10.41 12.01 -10.38
N SER A 194 9.31 12.75 -10.49
CA SER A 194 8.72 13.42 -9.33
C SER A 194 8.30 12.41 -8.25
N VAL A 195 8.52 12.77 -7.01
CA VAL A 195 8.30 11.89 -5.86
C VAL A 195 6.83 11.49 -5.70
N GLU A 196 5.90 12.33 -6.12
CA GLU A 196 4.46 12.04 -6.09
C GLU A 196 4.11 10.90 -7.05
N ARG A 197 4.69 10.90 -8.26
CA ARG A 197 4.49 9.81 -9.23
C ARG A 197 5.11 8.51 -8.74
N ILE A 198 6.27 8.59 -8.09
CA ILE A 198 6.92 7.43 -7.46
C ILE A 198 6.05 6.88 -6.35
N GLU A 199 5.55 7.75 -5.46
CA GLU A 199 4.66 7.36 -4.35
C GLU A 199 3.42 6.64 -4.85
N GLU A 200 2.75 7.20 -5.87
CA GLU A 200 1.53 6.62 -6.44
C GLU A 200 1.77 5.20 -7.01
N GLU A 201 2.85 4.98 -7.75
CA GLU A 201 3.18 3.68 -8.31
C GLU A 201 3.64 2.69 -7.22
N LEU A 202 4.40 3.14 -6.23
CA LEU A 202 4.81 2.34 -5.07
C LEU A 202 3.60 1.92 -4.22
N ALA A 203 2.67 2.83 -3.97
CA ALA A 203 1.43 2.53 -3.25
C ALA A 203 0.58 1.47 -3.98
N LYS A 204 0.44 1.59 -5.31
CA LYS A 204 -0.25 0.60 -6.15
C LYS A 204 0.48 -0.75 -6.17
N LEU A 205 1.81 -0.74 -6.22
CA LEU A 205 2.64 -1.96 -6.14
C LEU A 205 2.42 -2.67 -4.80
N LEU A 206 2.52 -1.95 -3.69
CA LEU A 206 2.31 -2.51 -2.36
C LEU A 206 0.86 -2.97 -2.11
N SER A 207 -0.12 -2.40 -2.80
CA SER A 207 -1.53 -2.82 -2.70
C SER A 207 -1.85 -4.12 -3.46
N ALA A 208 -0.92 -4.64 -4.26
CA ALA A 208 -1.08 -5.88 -5.02
C ALA A 208 -1.22 -7.10 -4.09
N PRO A 209 -1.81 -8.23 -4.55
CA PRO A 209 -2.02 -9.43 -3.72
C PRO A 209 -0.72 -9.98 -3.08
N ALA A 210 0.34 -10.14 -3.86
CA ALA A 210 1.64 -10.69 -3.41
C ALA A 210 2.80 -9.88 -4.00
N PRO A 211 3.09 -8.67 -3.46
CA PRO A 211 4.08 -7.78 -4.05
C PRO A 211 5.53 -8.17 -3.77
N ALA A 212 5.83 -9.02 -2.78
CA ALA A 212 7.20 -9.30 -2.34
C ALA A 212 8.12 -9.80 -3.45
N ALA A 213 7.61 -10.64 -4.36
CA ALA A 213 8.39 -11.14 -5.50
C ALA A 213 8.80 -10.02 -6.49
N TYR A 214 8.10 -8.88 -6.46
CA TYR A 214 8.28 -7.74 -7.35
C TYR A 214 8.94 -6.54 -6.66
N LEU A 215 9.28 -6.64 -5.38
CA LEU A 215 10.08 -5.66 -4.66
C LEU A 215 11.56 -5.88 -5.01
N ASP A 216 11.97 -5.40 -6.18
CA ASP A 216 13.35 -5.54 -6.68
C ASP A 216 14.30 -4.65 -5.87
N GLU A 217 15.42 -5.24 -5.44
CA GLU A 217 16.40 -4.58 -4.56
C GLU A 217 17.04 -3.37 -5.22
N LYS A 218 17.41 -3.48 -6.50
CA LYS A 218 18.10 -2.41 -7.22
C LYS A 218 17.16 -1.24 -7.50
N ILE A 219 15.93 -1.54 -7.90
CA ILE A 219 14.89 -0.53 -8.16
C ILE A 219 14.52 0.20 -6.87
N LEU A 220 14.26 -0.58 -5.79
CA LEU A 220 13.90 0.03 -4.50
C LEU A 220 15.08 0.75 -3.85
N GLY A 221 16.32 0.35 -4.11
CA GLY A 221 17.50 1.08 -3.65
C GLY A 221 17.57 2.51 -4.18
N VAL A 222 17.01 2.80 -5.36
CA VAL A 222 16.86 4.17 -5.88
C VAL A 222 15.67 4.89 -5.23
N VAL A 223 14.52 4.23 -5.12
CA VAL A 223 13.27 4.83 -4.64
C VAL A 223 13.26 5.02 -3.11
N LEU A 224 13.81 4.07 -2.38
CA LEU A 224 13.87 4.00 -0.92
C LEU A 224 15.32 3.79 -0.45
N PRO A 225 16.23 4.75 -0.68
CA PRO A 225 17.66 4.61 -0.35
C PRO A 225 17.92 4.43 1.15
N GLU A 226 16.93 4.71 1.99
CA GLU A 226 17.01 4.48 3.43
C GLU A 226 16.88 3.00 3.82
N LEU A 227 16.39 2.15 2.91
CA LEU A 227 16.13 0.73 3.17
C LEU A 227 17.31 -0.12 2.68
N SER A 228 18.03 -0.75 3.59
CA SER A 228 19.14 -1.65 3.19
C SER A 228 18.63 -2.93 2.51
N PRO A 229 19.45 -3.60 1.68
CA PRO A 229 19.09 -4.86 1.05
C PRO A 229 18.65 -5.94 2.04
N GLU A 230 19.32 -6.05 3.18
CA GLU A 230 19.00 -7.02 4.22
C GLU A 230 17.63 -6.69 4.88
N ALA A 231 17.39 -5.41 5.12
CA ALA A 231 16.10 -4.95 5.67
C ALA A 231 14.96 -5.20 4.68
N LEU A 232 15.17 -4.96 3.38
CA LEU A 232 14.22 -5.31 2.33
C LEU A 232 13.94 -6.81 2.27
N ALA A 233 14.99 -7.64 2.30
CA ALA A 233 14.85 -9.09 2.28
C ALA A 233 14.02 -9.59 3.48
N ALA A 234 14.26 -9.05 4.68
CA ALA A 234 13.50 -9.37 5.89
C ALA A 234 12.04 -8.86 5.85
N ALA A 235 11.79 -7.73 5.18
CA ALA A 235 10.46 -7.15 5.08
C ALA A 235 9.53 -7.89 4.08
N LYS A 236 10.07 -8.45 3.00
CA LYS A 236 9.30 -9.11 1.93
C LYS A 236 8.24 -10.12 2.44
N PRO A 237 8.60 -11.13 3.25
CA PRO A 237 7.61 -12.10 3.73
C PRO A 237 6.55 -11.45 4.64
N VAL A 238 6.92 -10.43 5.42
CA VAL A 238 5.98 -9.71 6.28
C VAL A 238 4.97 -8.90 5.44
N VAL A 239 5.44 -8.25 4.38
CA VAL A 239 4.58 -7.50 3.44
C VAL A 239 3.55 -8.42 2.78
N ASP A 240 3.95 -9.60 2.31
CA ASP A 240 3.03 -10.56 1.69
C ASP A 240 2.03 -11.17 2.69
N ALA A 241 2.44 -11.33 3.95
CA ALA A 241 1.55 -11.82 5.00
C ALA A 241 0.53 -10.76 5.46
N CYS A 242 0.75 -9.48 5.15
CA CYS A 242 -0.21 -8.42 5.43
C CYS A 242 -1.37 -8.42 4.41
N PRO A 243 -2.61 -8.03 4.81
CA PRO A 243 -3.76 -7.95 3.91
C PRO A 243 -3.46 -7.07 2.68
N ALA A 244 -3.97 -7.49 1.51
CA ALA A 244 -3.87 -6.74 0.25
C ALA A 244 -4.93 -5.63 0.19
N GLY A 245 -4.78 -4.72 -0.79
CA GLY A 245 -5.73 -3.64 -1.07
C GLY A 245 -5.22 -2.26 -0.64
N ALA A 246 -5.77 -1.24 -1.27
CA ALA A 246 -5.37 0.14 -1.04
C ALA A 246 -5.67 0.61 0.39
N GLU A 247 -6.74 0.11 0.99
CA GLU A 247 -7.15 0.38 2.37
C GLU A 247 -6.14 -0.18 3.40
N ASN A 248 -5.30 -1.13 2.98
CA ASN A 248 -4.27 -1.76 3.80
C ASN A 248 -2.85 -1.21 3.50
N LEU A 249 -2.73 -0.14 2.70
CA LEU A 249 -1.46 0.50 2.41
C LEU A 249 -0.67 0.89 3.68
N PRO A 250 -1.29 1.45 4.74
CA PRO A 250 -0.55 1.81 5.97
C PRO A 250 0.18 0.64 6.61
N ILE A 251 -0.47 -0.54 6.68
CA ILE A 251 0.17 -1.73 7.26
C ILE A 251 1.31 -2.27 6.40
N ARG A 252 1.17 -2.24 5.07
CA ARG A 252 2.20 -2.71 4.15
C ARG A 252 3.42 -1.78 4.10
N LEU A 253 3.20 -0.47 4.18
CA LEU A 253 4.29 0.50 4.36
C LEU A 253 4.99 0.30 5.71
N ALA A 254 4.23 0.09 6.78
CA ALA A 254 4.80 -0.22 8.09
C ALA A 254 5.62 -1.52 8.07
N ALA A 255 5.14 -2.57 7.39
CA ALA A 255 5.87 -3.82 7.22
C ALA A 255 7.17 -3.64 6.43
N LEU A 256 7.12 -2.91 5.29
CA LEU A 256 8.28 -2.65 4.44
C LEU A 256 9.35 -1.81 5.16
N LEU A 257 8.93 -0.78 5.88
CA LEU A 257 9.83 0.22 6.49
C LEU A 257 10.06 0.00 7.98
N LEU A 258 9.68 -1.14 8.52
CA LEU A 258 9.73 -1.45 9.95
C LEU A 258 11.13 -1.26 10.56
N SER A 259 12.17 -1.63 9.82
CA SER A 259 13.57 -1.51 10.24
C SER A 259 14.01 -0.08 10.54
N LEU A 260 13.39 0.91 9.86
CA LEU A 260 13.74 2.33 10.01
C LEU A 260 13.27 2.95 11.33
N GLY A 261 12.34 2.29 12.03
CA GLY A 261 11.72 2.84 13.23
C GLY A 261 10.78 4.01 12.98
N GLU A 262 10.18 4.56 14.06
CA GLU A 262 9.16 5.62 13.97
C GLU A 262 9.68 6.87 13.26
N ASP A 263 10.84 7.38 13.65
CA ASP A 263 11.41 8.59 13.06
C ASP A 263 11.86 8.37 11.62
N GLY A 264 12.40 7.18 11.32
CA GLY A 264 12.83 6.82 9.97
C GLY A 264 11.65 6.77 9.01
N ILE A 265 10.58 6.06 9.35
CA ILE A 265 9.39 5.97 8.50
C ILE A 265 8.74 7.34 8.28
N ARG A 266 8.67 8.20 9.31
CA ARG A 266 8.16 9.57 9.17
C ARG A 266 8.97 10.38 8.15
N ARG A 267 10.30 10.33 8.24
CA ARG A 267 11.19 11.04 7.29
C ARG A 267 11.01 10.51 5.87
N THR A 268 11.01 9.20 5.68
CA THR A 268 10.88 8.57 4.36
C THR A 268 9.53 8.88 3.71
N LEU A 269 8.41 8.70 4.44
CA LEU A 269 7.08 8.98 3.88
C LEU A 269 6.84 10.48 3.65
N LYS A 270 7.44 11.36 4.47
CA LYS A 270 7.42 12.81 4.21
C LYS A 270 8.23 13.17 2.96
N ARG A 271 9.39 12.55 2.73
CA ARG A 271 10.18 12.71 1.50
C ARG A 271 9.38 12.27 0.26
N LEU A 272 8.64 11.18 0.37
CA LEU A 272 7.73 10.69 -0.68
C LEU A 272 6.43 11.51 -0.80
N ARG A 273 6.25 12.55 0.01
CA ARG A 273 5.06 13.43 0.01
C ARG A 273 3.74 12.69 0.26
N CYS A 274 3.79 11.61 1.01
CA CYS A 274 2.59 10.93 1.50
C CYS A 274 1.72 11.88 2.34
N SER A 275 0.42 11.59 2.43
CA SER A 275 -0.50 12.35 3.28
C SER A 275 -0.13 12.24 4.76
N ASN A 276 -0.37 13.30 5.54
CA ASN A 276 -0.10 13.29 6.98
C ASN A 276 -0.85 12.14 7.70
N ALA A 277 -2.07 11.83 7.28
CA ALA A 277 -2.83 10.73 7.86
C ALA A 277 -2.12 9.37 7.66
N LEU A 278 -1.60 9.12 6.46
CA LEU A 278 -0.85 7.89 6.14
C LEU A 278 0.47 7.83 6.93
N ILE A 279 1.19 8.95 7.03
CA ILE A 279 2.45 9.05 7.80
C ILE A 279 2.21 8.72 9.28
N GLU A 280 1.21 9.36 9.90
CA GLU A 280 0.91 9.15 11.31
C GLU A 280 0.48 7.71 11.59
N GLU A 281 -0.38 7.16 10.76
CA GLU A 281 -0.86 5.78 10.95
C GLU A 281 0.28 4.76 10.78
N ALA A 282 1.06 4.86 9.72
CA ALA A 282 2.19 3.95 9.49
C ALA A 282 3.26 4.07 10.59
N ALA A 283 3.53 5.28 11.09
CA ALA A 283 4.46 5.51 12.18
C ALA A 283 3.99 4.89 13.51
N VAL A 284 2.70 5.03 13.82
CA VAL A 284 2.09 4.36 14.98
C VAL A 284 2.24 2.84 14.86
N LEU A 285 1.92 2.26 13.70
CA LEU A 285 2.05 0.83 13.48
C LEU A 285 3.49 0.35 13.67
N VAL A 286 4.48 1.09 13.16
CA VAL A 286 5.91 0.76 13.34
C VAL A 286 6.33 0.86 14.81
N ARG A 287 5.93 1.92 15.51
CA ARG A 287 6.25 2.10 16.94
C ARG A 287 5.73 0.95 17.78
N GLU A 288 4.44 0.67 17.67
CA GLU A 288 3.79 -0.37 18.46
C GLU A 288 4.28 -1.79 18.08
N ALA A 289 4.42 -2.06 16.77
CA ALA A 289 4.89 -3.36 16.30
C ALA A 289 6.33 -3.66 16.72
N ARG A 290 7.20 -2.67 16.87
CA ARG A 290 8.58 -2.87 17.37
C ARG A 290 8.62 -3.19 18.86
N GLY A 291 7.63 -2.73 19.63
CA GLY A 291 7.46 -3.08 21.04
C GLY A 291 6.83 -4.46 21.26
N CYS A 292 6.22 -5.04 20.20
CA CYS A 292 5.67 -6.38 20.23
C CYS A 292 6.77 -7.42 19.91
N ASP A 293 7.76 -7.55 20.78
CA ASP A 293 8.54 -8.78 20.86
C ASP A 293 7.65 -9.81 21.56
N GLY A 294 7.79 -11.11 21.25
CA GLY A 294 6.88 -12.17 21.69
C GLY A 294 6.55 -12.24 23.20
N SER A 295 7.11 -11.38 24.05
CA SER A 295 6.82 -11.24 25.45
C SER A 295 5.59 -10.34 25.75
N PHE A 296 5.11 -9.58 24.77
CA PHE A 296 4.04 -8.59 24.96
C PHE A 296 2.71 -9.18 25.44
N LEU A 297 2.40 -10.43 25.09
CA LEU A 297 1.15 -11.11 25.47
C LEU A 297 1.26 -11.91 26.79
N PHE A 298 2.45 -12.10 27.34
CA PHE A 298 2.68 -13.01 28.47
C PHE A 298 3.27 -12.38 29.76
N GLY A 299 3.08 -11.08 29.93
CA GLY A 299 3.25 -10.49 31.27
C GLY A 299 4.65 -10.01 31.63
N HIS A 300 5.07 -8.90 31.06
CA HIS A 300 5.88 -7.92 31.78
C HIS A 300 5.16 -6.58 31.76
N GLU A 301 5.19 -5.87 32.90
CA GLU A 301 4.59 -4.55 33.09
C GLU A 301 5.05 -3.62 31.97
N PHE A 302 4.09 -3.18 31.15
CA PHE A 302 4.29 -2.16 30.14
C PHE A 302 4.51 -0.84 30.85
N GLU A 303 5.78 -0.49 31.10
CA GLU A 303 6.13 0.84 31.58
C GLU A 303 5.61 1.88 30.59
N LEU A 304 4.62 2.63 31.07
CA LEU A 304 4.03 3.77 30.39
C LEU A 304 5.10 4.86 30.21
N ARG A 305 5.86 4.83 29.13
CA ARG A 305 6.62 6.02 28.71
C ARG A 305 5.63 7.07 28.23
N HIS A 306 5.37 8.03 29.11
CA HIS A 306 4.62 9.24 28.78
C HIS A 306 5.36 10.03 27.68
N PRO A 307 4.64 10.70 26.75
CA PRO A 307 5.26 11.56 25.73
C PRO A 307 5.94 12.83 26.30
N ALA A 308 6.01 13.00 27.62
CA ALA A 308 6.56 14.19 28.27
C ALA A 308 8.07 14.10 28.61
N ASP A 309 8.74 12.96 28.41
CA ASP A 309 10.14 12.79 28.80
C ASP A 309 11.15 12.94 27.64
N ALA A 310 10.79 13.66 26.57
CA ALA A 310 11.69 13.96 25.45
C ALA A 310 12.61 15.17 25.69
N SER A 311 12.83 15.60 26.94
CA SER A 311 13.69 16.76 27.25
C SER A 311 14.73 16.45 28.32
N CYS A 312 15.61 15.47 28.12
CA CYS A 312 16.86 15.36 28.88
C CYS A 312 17.77 14.29 28.28
N PHE A 313 18.48 14.60 27.20
CA PHE A 313 19.77 13.99 26.88
C PHE A 313 20.54 14.91 25.93
N GLU A 314 21.08 15.98 26.49
CA GLU A 314 22.28 16.64 25.99
C GLU A 314 23.41 16.47 27.00
N GLN A 315 24.58 16.25 26.39
CA GLN A 315 25.91 16.28 27.02
C GLN A 315 26.41 14.98 27.65
N HIS A 316 27.23 14.27 26.84
CA HIS A 316 28.61 13.99 27.25
C HIS A 316 29.51 13.71 26.01
N SER A 317 30.53 14.51 25.94
CA SER A 317 31.72 14.72 25.14
C SER A 317 32.49 13.48 24.69
N HIS A 318 33.06 13.64 23.46
CA HIS A 318 34.18 12.89 22.89
C HIS A 318 35.41 12.74 23.78
N PRO A 319 36.31 11.74 23.52
CA PRO A 319 37.46 12.13 22.69
C PRO A 319 37.92 11.13 21.60
N ALA A 320 38.67 11.71 20.69
CA ALA A 320 39.28 11.18 19.50
C ALA A 320 40.34 10.07 19.72
N GLY A 321 40.48 9.17 18.73
CA GLY A 321 41.56 8.20 18.65
C GLY A 321 41.73 7.63 17.23
N ARG A 322 42.72 8.13 16.56
CA ARG A 322 43.44 7.81 15.31
C ARG A 322 43.28 6.41 14.68
N CYS A 323 43.16 6.44 13.34
CA CYS A 323 43.57 5.34 12.42
C CYS A 323 45.07 5.03 12.52
N PRO A 324 45.49 3.80 12.08
CA PRO A 324 46.28 3.79 10.85
C PRO A 324 45.95 2.65 9.83
N ASN A 325 46.35 2.97 8.60
CA ASN A 325 46.40 2.17 7.37
C ASN A 325 47.02 0.78 7.50
N SER A 326 46.58 -0.17 6.65
CA SER A 326 47.50 -0.81 5.68
C SER A 326 46.78 -1.77 4.73
N ASN A 327 47.06 -1.53 3.47
CA ASN A 327 47.05 -2.37 2.25
C ASN A 327 47.10 -3.90 2.43
N SER A 328 46.33 -4.66 1.59
CA SER A 328 46.89 -5.43 0.48
C SER A 328 45.91 -6.38 -0.21
N LEU A 329 45.82 -6.24 -1.53
CA LEU A 329 45.98 -7.27 -2.56
C LEU A 329 44.85 -8.31 -2.79
N PHE A 330 44.25 -8.16 -3.99
CA PHE A 330 43.58 -9.15 -4.86
C PHE A 330 44.52 -10.33 -5.30
N PRO A 331 44.11 -11.35 -6.07
CA PRO A 331 42.82 -11.79 -6.62
C PRO A 331 42.70 -13.39 -6.68
N PRO A 332 42.12 -14.02 -7.68
CA PRO A 332 40.70 -14.35 -7.93
C PRO A 332 40.46 -15.88 -8.01
N GLN A 333 39.25 -16.35 -8.14
CA GLN A 333 38.90 -17.41 -9.11
C GLN A 333 37.40 -17.72 -9.15
N ALA A 334 36.96 -17.87 -10.38
CA ALA A 334 35.66 -18.28 -10.84
C ALA A 334 35.35 -19.76 -10.52
N ALA A 335 34.09 -20.07 -10.30
CA ALA A 335 33.55 -21.39 -10.55
C ALA A 335 32.15 -21.28 -11.18
N VAL A 336 32.10 -21.68 -12.43
CA VAL A 336 30.94 -22.01 -13.23
C VAL A 336 30.38 -23.35 -12.75
N VAL A 337 29.09 -23.45 -12.47
CA VAL A 337 28.37 -24.74 -12.52
C VAL A 337 26.96 -24.52 -13.06
N ALA A 338 26.82 -24.96 -14.18
CA ALA A 338 25.88 -25.71 -15.00
C ALA A 338 24.41 -25.85 -14.56
N VAL A 339 23.62 -25.59 -15.59
CA VAL A 339 22.19 -25.89 -15.76
C VAL A 339 21.94 -27.41 -15.84
N ALA A 340 20.92 -27.89 -15.14
CA ALA A 340 20.15 -29.09 -15.50
C ALA A 340 18.78 -28.91 -14.85
N GLY A 341 17.66 -28.85 -15.54
CA GLY A 341 17.10 -29.93 -16.34
C GLY A 341 15.81 -30.39 -15.67
N HIS A 342 14.69 -30.05 -16.25
CA HIS A 342 13.29 -30.39 -15.98
C HIS A 342 13.04 -31.80 -15.43
N SER A 343 12.14 -31.91 -14.44
CA SER A 343 11.24 -33.06 -14.38
C SER A 343 9.92 -32.71 -13.72
N ILE A 344 8.87 -32.91 -14.46
CA ILE A 344 7.46 -32.84 -14.06
C ILE A 344 7.17 -34.09 -13.21
N ALA A 345 6.83 -33.93 -11.93
CA ALA A 345 6.30 -35.01 -11.10
C ALA A 345 4.88 -34.67 -10.60
N ARG A 346 3.95 -35.56 -10.91
CA ARG A 346 2.57 -35.58 -10.47
C ARG A 346 2.46 -35.74 -8.94
N PRO A 347 1.36 -35.26 -8.31
CA PRO A 347 1.21 -35.37 -6.86
C PRO A 347 0.87 -36.80 -6.44
N ILE A 348 1.64 -37.33 -5.52
CA ILE A 348 1.33 -38.56 -4.78
C ILE A 348 0.58 -38.15 -3.51
N ALA A 349 -0.61 -38.67 -3.36
CA ALA A 349 -1.43 -38.54 -2.17
C ALA A 349 -0.76 -39.27 -1.01
N PHE A 350 -0.34 -38.53 0.02
CA PHE A 350 0.04 -39.11 1.31
C PHE A 350 -1.10 -38.91 2.32
N GLY A 351 -1.54 -40.04 2.86
CA GLY A 351 -2.58 -40.14 3.84
C GLY A 351 -2.27 -39.37 5.12
N ASN A 352 -3.26 -38.65 5.60
CA ASN A 352 -3.30 -37.98 6.89
C ASN A 352 -3.08 -38.98 8.04
N ARG A 353 -1.93 -38.90 8.70
CA ARG A 353 -1.80 -39.32 10.10
C ARG A 353 -1.82 -38.06 10.96
N VAL A 354 -2.93 -37.81 11.59
CA VAL A 354 -3.11 -36.82 12.66
C VAL A 354 -2.29 -37.27 13.86
N PRO A 355 -1.33 -36.49 14.39
CA PRO A 355 -0.74 -36.81 15.70
C PRO A 355 -1.77 -36.59 16.81
N PRO A 356 -1.69 -37.30 17.93
CA PRO A 356 -2.69 -37.22 18.98
C PRO A 356 -2.70 -35.82 19.61
N GLN A 357 -3.89 -35.22 19.64
CA GLN A 357 -4.18 -33.98 20.34
C GLN A 357 -3.84 -34.18 21.83
N ARG A 358 -2.92 -33.39 22.34
CA ARG A 358 -2.76 -33.16 23.77
C ARG A 358 -4.05 -32.50 24.24
N THR A 359 -4.85 -33.24 24.99
CA THR A 359 -6.03 -32.77 25.71
C THR A 359 -5.55 -31.71 26.71
N VAL A 360 -5.76 -30.44 26.41
CA VAL A 360 -5.69 -29.36 27.38
C VAL A 360 -7.00 -29.44 28.17
N LEU A 361 -6.86 -29.73 29.46
CA LEU A 361 -7.97 -29.78 30.41
C LEU A 361 -8.77 -28.49 30.39
N GLY A 362 -10.05 -28.65 30.14
CA GLY A 362 -11.23 -27.87 30.50
C GLY A 362 -11.03 -26.38 30.84
N GLU A 363 -11.08 -25.48 29.87
CA GLU A 363 -11.56 -24.12 30.10
C GLU A 363 -13.09 -24.13 30.01
N THR A 364 -13.75 -23.82 31.11
CA THR A 364 -15.17 -23.51 31.14
C THR A 364 -15.48 -22.32 30.24
N PRO A 365 -16.46 -22.36 29.34
CA PRO A 365 -16.83 -21.19 28.55
C PRO A 365 -17.48 -20.17 29.49
N GLY A 366 -16.80 -19.02 29.72
CA GLY A 366 -17.46 -17.92 30.42
C GLY A 366 -16.62 -16.96 31.26
N THR A 367 -15.33 -17.19 31.52
CA THR A 367 -14.50 -16.16 32.18
C THR A 367 -13.65 -15.44 31.14
N PRO A 368 -13.87 -14.12 30.90
CA PRO A 368 -12.97 -13.36 30.03
C PRO A 368 -11.56 -13.43 30.62
N ASN A 369 -10.57 -13.76 29.79
CA ASN A 369 -9.16 -13.70 30.19
C ASN A 369 -8.86 -12.28 30.64
N THR A 370 -8.78 -12.03 31.94
CA THR A 370 -8.70 -10.71 32.56
C THR A 370 -7.52 -9.90 31.97
N THR A 371 -6.41 -10.56 31.66
CA THR A 371 -5.22 -9.94 31.06
C THR A 371 -5.49 -9.47 29.64
N LEU A 372 -6.14 -10.28 28.80
CA LEU A 372 -6.46 -9.95 27.41
C LEU A 372 -7.43 -8.75 27.33
N THR A 373 -8.48 -8.77 28.16
CA THR A 373 -9.47 -7.68 28.25
C THR A 373 -8.82 -6.36 28.67
N VAL A 374 -7.92 -6.39 29.65
CA VAL A 374 -7.17 -5.20 30.09
C VAL A 374 -6.28 -4.65 28.96
N GLN A 375 -5.57 -5.53 28.26
CA GLN A 375 -4.73 -5.11 27.12
C GLN A 375 -5.58 -4.49 26.00
N ALA A 376 -6.70 -5.12 25.63
CA ALA A 376 -7.60 -4.61 24.61
C ALA A 376 -8.18 -3.24 24.99
N LYS A 377 -8.61 -3.05 26.26
CA LYS A 377 -9.10 -1.77 26.76
C LYS A 377 -8.00 -0.67 26.73
N ARG A 378 -6.76 -0.99 27.10
CA ARG A 378 -5.64 -0.04 27.04
C ARG A 378 -5.32 0.40 25.61
N LEU A 379 -5.38 -0.54 24.64
CA LEU A 379 -5.22 -0.20 23.22
C LEU A 379 -6.38 0.66 22.71
N LEU A 380 -7.63 0.33 23.03
CA LEU A 380 -8.82 1.12 22.67
C LEU A 380 -8.82 2.52 23.34
N GLY A 381 -8.15 2.65 24.47
CA GLY A 381 -7.91 3.95 25.11
C GLY A 381 -7.02 4.88 24.28
N ARG A 382 -6.09 4.31 23.49
CA ARG A 382 -5.10 5.05 22.69
C ARG A 382 -5.46 5.14 21.22
N TYR A 383 -6.05 4.09 20.66
CA TYR A 383 -6.25 3.92 19.22
C TYR A 383 -7.70 3.62 18.90
N GLU A 384 -8.10 3.94 17.69
CA GLU A 384 -9.37 3.50 17.12
C GLU A 384 -9.27 2.01 16.68
N LEU A 385 -10.42 1.33 16.64
CA LEU A 385 -10.49 -0.09 16.28
C LEU A 385 -9.77 -0.45 14.97
N PRO A 386 -9.91 0.32 13.86
CA PRO A 386 -9.19 0.00 12.62
C PRO A 386 -7.66 -0.04 12.78
N THR A 387 -7.08 0.85 13.60
CA THR A 387 -5.64 0.86 13.89
C THR A 387 -5.22 -0.38 14.66
N ILE A 388 -6.04 -0.84 15.63
CA ILE A 388 -5.77 -2.07 16.40
C ILE A 388 -5.86 -3.30 15.48
N GLN A 389 -6.84 -3.34 14.57
CA GLN A 389 -6.97 -4.41 13.58
C GLN A 389 -5.73 -4.49 12.68
N ARG A 390 -5.22 -3.36 12.19
CA ARG A 390 -3.99 -3.30 11.39
C ARG A 390 -2.75 -3.67 12.21
N LEU A 391 -2.65 -3.20 13.45
CA LEU A 391 -1.55 -3.54 14.35
C LEU A 391 -1.49 -5.04 14.61
N THR A 392 -2.61 -5.65 14.98
CA THR A 392 -2.67 -7.11 15.24
C THR A 392 -2.38 -7.93 13.99
N ALA A 393 -2.79 -7.46 12.80
CA ALA A 393 -2.45 -8.09 11.54
C ALA A 393 -0.93 -7.98 11.23
N LEU A 394 -0.31 -6.82 11.47
CA LEU A 394 1.13 -6.64 11.31
C LEU A 394 1.94 -7.51 12.27
N CYS A 395 1.52 -7.57 13.54
CA CYS A 395 2.17 -8.43 14.53
C CYS A 395 2.02 -9.92 14.19
N SER A 396 0.84 -10.36 13.69
CA SER A 396 0.63 -11.72 13.18
C SER A 396 1.52 -12.05 11.98
N ALA A 397 1.70 -11.10 11.06
CA ALA A 397 2.58 -11.27 9.91
C ALA A 397 4.05 -11.41 10.30
N ARG A 398 4.47 -10.72 11.37
CA ARG A 398 5.85 -10.79 11.92
C ARG A 398 6.10 -12.04 12.76
N HIS A 399 5.08 -12.50 13.48
CA HIS A 399 5.14 -13.58 14.47
C HIS A 399 4.06 -14.62 14.18
N PRO A 400 4.20 -15.43 13.11
CA PRO A 400 3.19 -16.40 12.70
C PRO A 400 2.82 -17.41 13.80
N GLU A 401 3.78 -17.72 14.68
CA GLU A 401 3.60 -18.60 15.83
C GLU A 401 2.62 -18.04 16.89
N GLN A 402 2.37 -16.73 16.88
CA GLN A 402 1.49 -16.03 17.85
C GLN A 402 0.18 -15.54 17.20
N THR A 403 -0.10 -15.92 15.96
CA THR A 403 -1.29 -15.46 15.21
C THR A 403 -2.59 -15.68 16.00
N GLY A 404 -2.72 -16.79 16.72
CA GLY A 404 -3.89 -17.07 17.57
C GLY A 404 -4.08 -16.04 18.70
N ALA A 405 -3.00 -15.60 19.32
CA ALA A 405 -3.04 -14.62 20.40
C ALA A 405 -3.42 -13.22 19.88
N PHE A 406 -2.87 -12.81 18.73
CA PHE A 406 -3.23 -11.53 18.10
C PHE A 406 -4.66 -11.53 17.56
N ALA A 407 -5.15 -12.67 17.06
CA ALA A 407 -6.55 -12.83 16.65
C ALA A 407 -7.49 -12.72 17.85
N ALA A 408 -7.16 -13.33 19.00
CA ALA A 408 -7.92 -13.19 20.23
C ALA A 408 -7.96 -11.75 20.73
N LEU A 409 -6.83 -11.04 20.69
CA LEU A 409 -6.75 -9.62 21.07
C LEU A 409 -7.63 -8.73 20.16
N ARG A 410 -7.62 -9.00 18.86
CA ARG A 410 -8.48 -8.30 17.91
C ARG A 410 -9.96 -8.56 18.19
N ALA A 411 -10.35 -9.81 18.35
CA ALA A 411 -11.74 -10.20 18.64
C ALA A 411 -12.24 -9.56 19.95
N GLU A 412 -11.39 -9.52 20.98
CA GLU A 412 -11.72 -8.87 22.25
C GLU A 412 -11.88 -7.36 22.10
N ALA A 413 -11.03 -6.68 21.30
CA ALA A 413 -11.17 -5.26 21.02
C ALA A 413 -12.46 -4.96 20.23
N GLU A 414 -12.83 -5.82 19.28
CA GLU A 414 -14.09 -5.72 18.52
C GLU A 414 -15.31 -5.91 19.45
N ARG A 415 -15.29 -6.89 20.34
CA ARG A 415 -16.33 -7.11 21.35
C ARG A 415 -16.50 -5.91 22.28
N LEU A 416 -15.40 -5.42 22.86
CA LEU A 416 -15.43 -4.26 23.75
C LEU A 416 -15.93 -2.98 23.08
N THR A 417 -15.62 -2.80 21.80
CA THR A 417 -16.12 -1.68 20.99
C THR A 417 -17.62 -1.81 20.76
N ALA A 418 -18.13 -3.01 20.41
CA ALA A 418 -19.55 -3.27 20.22
C ALA A 418 -20.36 -3.07 21.52
N GLU A 419 -19.79 -3.42 22.67
CA GLU A 419 -20.36 -3.22 24.00
C GLU A 419 -20.23 -1.78 24.52
N ASN A 420 -19.60 -0.89 23.78
CA ASN A 420 -19.28 0.48 24.21
C ASN A 420 -18.57 0.52 25.58
N ALA A 421 -17.61 -0.39 25.78
CA ALA A 421 -16.88 -0.52 27.04
C ALA A 421 -16.09 0.76 27.38
N CYS A 422 -15.98 1.09 28.66
CA CYS A 422 -15.21 2.23 29.12
C CYS A 422 -13.71 1.98 28.96
N CYS A 423 -13.09 2.69 28.01
CA CYS A 423 -11.67 2.62 27.67
C CYS A 423 -10.99 4.01 27.71
N ARG A 424 -11.75 5.09 27.82
CA ARG A 424 -11.26 6.48 27.78
C ARG A 424 -11.85 7.30 28.93
N VAL A 425 -11.10 8.32 29.38
CA VAL A 425 -11.56 9.24 30.44
C VAL A 425 -12.92 9.88 30.12
N SER A 426 -13.19 10.18 28.87
CA SER A 426 -14.48 10.73 28.41
C SER A 426 -15.66 9.77 28.55
N GLN A 427 -15.43 8.49 28.77
CA GLN A 427 -16.44 7.44 28.95
C GLN A 427 -16.68 7.08 30.41
N LEU A 428 -15.94 7.70 31.36
CA LEU A 428 -16.19 7.52 32.79
C LEU A 428 -17.55 8.10 33.18
N ALA A 429 -18.26 7.43 34.09
CA ALA A 429 -19.52 7.88 34.65
C ALA A 429 -19.39 9.12 35.54
N VAL A 430 -18.18 9.60 35.78
CA VAL A 430 -17.85 10.84 36.47
C VAL A 430 -16.99 11.76 35.61
N ASN A 431 -17.11 13.04 35.82
CA ASN A 431 -16.29 14.05 35.17
C ASN A 431 -15.59 14.97 36.21
N GLY A 432 -14.77 15.91 35.73
CA GLY A 432 -14.03 16.79 36.58
C GLY A 432 -14.90 17.65 37.55
N ARG A 433 -16.15 17.99 37.16
CA ARG A 433 -17.09 18.75 38.00
C ARG A 433 -17.60 17.88 39.15
N ASP A 434 -17.91 16.61 38.86
CA ASP A 434 -18.35 15.66 39.91
C ASP A 434 -17.26 15.46 40.97
N LEU A 435 -15.99 15.31 40.53
CA LEU A 435 -14.84 15.16 41.43
C LEU A 435 -14.57 16.41 42.26
N MET A 436 -14.70 17.60 41.68
CA MET A 436 -14.57 18.86 42.44
C MET A 436 -15.67 19.02 43.45
N ALA A 437 -16.90 18.63 43.15
CA ALA A 437 -18.02 18.61 44.11
C ALA A 437 -17.78 17.61 45.23
N ALA A 438 -17.05 16.54 44.99
CA ALA A 438 -16.61 15.56 46.00
C ALA A 438 -15.34 15.97 46.76
N GLY A 439 -14.80 17.21 46.55
CA GLY A 439 -13.69 17.75 47.32
C GLY A 439 -12.29 17.63 46.68
N VAL A 440 -12.19 17.10 45.45
CA VAL A 440 -10.92 17.07 44.70
C VAL A 440 -10.55 18.47 44.23
N ARG A 441 -9.35 18.95 44.58
CA ARG A 441 -8.90 20.31 44.23
C ARG A 441 -8.71 20.47 42.71
N PRO A 442 -9.15 21.60 42.11
CA PRO A 442 -8.89 21.90 40.72
C PRO A 442 -7.38 22.01 40.44
N GLY A 443 -6.92 21.50 39.28
CA GLY A 443 -5.52 21.56 38.87
C GLY A 443 -5.01 20.25 38.26
N PRO A 444 -3.68 20.10 38.11
CA PRO A 444 -3.07 18.88 37.50
C PRO A 444 -3.47 17.58 38.20
N GLY A 445 -3.68 17.61 39.53
CA GLY A 445 -4.12 16.45 40.31
C GLY A 445 -5.48 15.89 39.89
N LEU A 446 -6.41 16.75 39.43
CA LEU A 446 -7.72 16.29 38.93
C LEU A 446 -7.59 15.32 37.75
N ARG A 447 -6.66 15.60 36.84
CA ARG A 447 -6.39 14.72 35.67
C ARG A 447 -5.74 13.41 36.15
N GLN A 448 -4.88 13.47 37.14
CA GLN A 448 -4.27 12.25 37.72
C GLN A 448 -5.33 11.34 38.36
N VAL A 449 -6.27 11.91 39.12
CA VAL A 449 -7.39 11.15 39.73
C VAL A 449 -8.28 10.53 38.61
N LEU A 450 -8.62 11.28 37.53
CA LEU A 450 -9.40 10.72 36.41
C LEU A 450 -8.67 9.57 35.73
N ASN A 451 -7.37 9.67 35.52
CA ASN A 451 -6.57 8.60 34.93
C ASN A 451 -6.49 7.37 35.86
N ALA A 452 -6.33 7.58 37.18
CA ALA A 452 -6.33 6.49 38.17
C ALA A 452 -7.68 5.78 38.24
N LEU A 453 -8.79 6.51 38.17
CA LEU A 453 -10.14 5.95 38.08
C LEU A 453 -10.34 5.16 36.79
N LEU A 454 -9.86 5.67 35.64
CA LEU A 454 -9.93 4.94 34.38
C LEU A 454 -9.15 3.63 34.49
N GLU A 455 -7.96 3.63 35.02
CA GLU A 455 -7.15 2.42 35.22
C GLU A 455 -7.84 1.42 36.15
N ALA A 456 -8.49 1.87 37.22
CA ALA A 456 -9.28 1.02 38.10
C ALA A 456 -10.49 0.37 37.38
N VAL A 457 -11.13 1.10 36.43
CA VAL A 457 -12.22 0.55 35.62
C VAL A 457 -11.67 -0.42 34.58
N ILE A 458 -10.54 -0.09 33.93
CA ILE A 458 -9.90 -0.98 32.94
C ILE A 458 -9.50 -2.31 33.57
N THR A 459 -8.93 -2.29 34.77
CA THR A 459 -8.49 -3.48 35.49
C THR A 459 -9.63 -4.21 36.23
N GLY A 460 -10.84 -3.65 36.24
CA GLY A 460 -12.00 -4.25 36.88
C GLY A 460 -12.02 -4.08 38.41
N GLN A 461 -11.16 -3.23 38.97
CA GLN A 461 -11.13 -2.96 40.41
C GLN A 461 -12.33 -2.12 40.89
N THR A 462 -12.90 -1.30 39.98
CA THR A 462 -14.04 -0.44 40.27
C THR A 462 -15.01 -0.47 39.08
N PRO A 463 -16.32 -0.67 39.28
CA PRO A 463 -17.30 -0.56 38.20
C PRO A 463 -17.40 0.87 37.70
N ASN A 464 -17.74 1.07 36.44
CA ASN A 464 -17.94 2.40 35.85
C ASN A 464 -19.32 2.97 36.25
N GLU A 465 -19.52 3.18 37.53
CA GLU A 465 -20.73 3.72 38.14
C GLU A 465 -20.36 4.93 38.97
N LYS A 466 -21.22 5.97 38.95
CA LYS A 466 -20.88 7.28 39.57
C LYS A 466 -20.52 7.16 41.02
N ASP A 467 -21.31 6.46 41.81
CA ASP A 467 -21.10 6.35 43.27
C ASP A 467 -19.85 5.56 43.62
N ALA A 468 -19.58 4.47 42.88
CA ALA A 468 -18.39 3.65 43.04
C ALA A 468 -17.11 4.45 42.72
N LEU A 469 -17.15 5.23 41.61
CA LEU A 469 -16.03 6.05 41.19
C LEU A 469 -15.76 7.23 42.16
N LEU A 470 -16.79 7.86 42.72
CA LEU A 470 -16.62 8.91 43.74
C LEU A 470 -16.04 8.35 45.02
N ALA A 471 -16.46 7.15 45.44
CA ALA A 471 -15.86 6.48 46.62
C ALA A 471 -14.39 6.12 46.40
N ALA A 472 -14.03 5.64 45.21
CA ALA A 472 -12.63 5.36 44.83
C ALA A 472 -11.78 6.63 44.73
N ALA A 473 -12.34 7.75 44.24
CA ALA A 473 -11.63 9.03 44.15
C ALA A 473 -11.16 9.56 45.50
N ALA A 474 -11.92 9.32 46.55
CA ALA A 474 -11.53 9.71 47.93
C ALA A 474 -10.21 9.04 48.39
N GLN A 475 -9.95 7.81 47.94
CA GLN A 475 -8.72 7.07 48.25
C GLN A 475 -7.51 7.62 47.48
N PHE A 476 -7.68 8.04 46.22
CA PHE A 476 -6.61 8.61 45.38
C PHE A 476 -6.29 10.09 45.74
N SER A 477 -7.17 10.79 46.45
CA SER A 477 -6.95 12.17 46.90
C SER A 477 -6.18 12.28 48.20
N ALA A 478 -6.05 11.18 48.94
CA ALA A 478 -5.37 11.11 50.21
C ALA A 478 -3.90 10.63 50.11
N SER A 479 -3.48 10.18 48.93
CA SER A 479 -2.12 9.78 48.61
C SER A 479 -1.39 10.90 47.83
#